data_47acf716210e794034ede7fd08125507
#
_entry.id   47acf716210e794034ede7fd08125507
#
_cell.length_a   1.000
_cell.length_b   1.000
_cell.length_c   1.000
_cell.angle_alpha   90.00
_cell.angle_beta   90.00
_cell.angle_gamma   90.00
#
_symmetry.space_group_name_H-M   'P 1'
#
loop_
_entity.id
_entity.type
_entity.pdbx_description
1 polymer ?
#
loop_
_entity_poly.entity_id
_entity_poly.type
_entity_poly.pdbx_seq_one_letter_code
_entity_poly.pdbx_strand_id
1 'polypeptide(L)'
;IYTYAKVDFKKFGLNHWQKIDFSLLGRILSISCFTMVQYFLAMATWFVFFIAIERLGQRELAIANIVRSIYIVMLIPVQALSTTTNSLVSNLIGAGGIAHVMRLIWRIARMSFFIMIVCVAIVVLFPHAMLSVYTNEQALLVESVPSLYVIAVAMVIASVANVYFNAISGTGNTQAALILEMGTLVFYTLYILWIGMVVKAPVSVCFSIEVVYYSLLLLSSCLLYTSDAADDKA
;
A
#
# COMPACT_ATOMS: atom_id res chain seq x y z
N ILE A 1 -28.71 -8.91 6.25
CA ILE A 1 -29.93 -9.19 5.45
C ILE A 1 -29.56 -9.81 4.12
N TYR A 2 -28.66 -9.21 3.32
CA TYR A 2 -28.26 -9.74 2.00
C TYR A 2 -27.69 -11.17 2.09
N THR A 3 -26.82 -11.44 3.05
CA THR A 3 -26.23 -12.76 3.29
C THR A 3 -27.28 -13.82 3.59
N TYR A 4 -28.28 -13.48 4.41
CA TYR A 4 -29.40 -14.38 4.73
C TYR A 4 -30.32 -14.67 3.52
N ALA A 5 -30.44 -13.72 2.60
CA ALA A 5 -31.35 -13.85 1.44
C ALA A 5 -30.69 -14.55 0.24
N LYS A 6 -29.35 -14.49 0.08
CA LYS A 6 -28.64 -14.95 -1.12
C LYS A 6 -27.68 -16.12 -0.89
N VAL A 7 -27.27 -16.36 0.37
CA VAL A 7 -26.30 -17.42 0.68
C VAL A 7 -27.03 -18.66 1.19
N ASP A 8 -26.77 -19.81 0.57
CA ASP A 8 -27.28 -21.10 1.03
C ASP A 8 -26.49 -21.55 2.27
N PHE A 9 -27.04 -21.27 3.46
CA PHE A 9 -26.43 -21.59 4.74
C PHE A 9 -26.16 -23.09 4.93
N LYS A 10 -26.99 -23.96 4.32
CA LYS A 10 -26.77 -25.42 4.40
C LYS A 10 -25.59 -25.86 3.57
N LYS A 11 -25.44 -25.29 2.35
CA LYS A 11 -24.34 -25.60 1.44
C LYS A 11 -22.97 -25.22 2.00
N PHE A 12 -22.88 -24.11 2.73
CA PHE A 12 -21.64 -23.60 3.32
C PHE A 12 -21.45 -23.97 4.80
N GLY A 13 -22.38 -24.76 5.40
CA GLY A 13 -22.29 -25.19 6.78
C GLY A 13 -22.33 -24.08 7.83
N LEU A 14 -22.81 -22.89 7.48
CA LEU A 14 -22.76 -21.69 8.33
C LEU A 14 -23.66 -21.79 9.58
N ASN A 15 -24.54 -22.78 9.62
CA ASN A 15 -25.44 -23.02 10.78
C ASN A 15 -24.93 -24.10 11.74
N HIS A 16 -23.73 -24.66 11.48
CA HIS A 16 -23.12 -25.66 12.35
C HIS A 16 -21.98 -25.04 13.16
N TRP A 17 -22.18 -24.92 14.46
CA TRP A 17 -21.12 -24.58 15.38
C TRP A 17 -20.14 -25.75 15.48
N GLN A 18 -19.04 -25.65 14.76
CA GLN A 18 -17.95 -26.61 14.86
C GLN A 18 -17.09 -26.33 16.09
N LYS A 19 -16.47 -27.35 16.66
CA LYS A 19 -15.49 -27.18 17.73
C LYS A 19 -14.32 -26.35 17.20
N ILE A 20 -13.86 -25.39 18.00
CA ILE A 20 -12.69 -24.56 17.67
C ILE A 20 -11.46 -25.47 17.57
N ASP A 21 -10.84 -25.50 16.40
CA ASP A 21 -9.56 -26.14 16.22
C ASP A 21 -8.45 -25.16 16.64
N PHE A 22 -7.92 -25.38 17.84
CA PHE A 22 -6.86 -24.53 18.39
C PHE A 22 -5.55 -24.64 17.60
N SER A 23 -5.29 -25.75 16.91
CA SER A 23 -4.11 -25.91 16.06
C SER A 23 -4.21 -25.03 14.83
N LEU A 24 -5.38 -25.03 14.17
CA LEU A 24 -5.67 -24.16 13.05
C LEU A 24 -5.65 -22.68 13.47
N LEU A 25 -6.27 -22.35 14.60
CA LEU A 25 -6.27 -20.99 15.16
C LEU A 25 -4.84 -20.51 15.44
N GLY A 26 -3.99 -21.33 16.06
CA GLY A 26 -2.60 -20.99 16.33
C GLY A 26 -1.82 -20.70 15.03
N ARG A 27 -2.05 -21.49 13.98
CA ARG A 27 -1.41 -21.30 12.67
C ARG A 27 -1.87 -19.99 12.00
N ILE A 28 -3.17 -19.69 12.05
CA ILE A 28 -3.74 -18.44 11.52
C ILE A 28 -3.17 -17.24 12.30
N LEU A 29 -3.14 -17.30 13.63
CA LEU A 29 -2.61 -16.21 14.46
C LEU A 29 -1.12 -15.99 14.22
N SER A 30 -0.33 -17.04 14.02
CA SER A 30 1.10 -16.92 13.71
C SER A 30 1.34 -16.14 12.41
N ILE A 31 0.59 -16.46 11.36
CA ILE A 31 0.68 -15.72 10.07
C ILE A 31 0.17 -14.29 10.21
N SER A 32 -0.95 -14.11 10.90
CA SER A 32 -1.58 -12.80 11.08
C SER A 32 -0.76 -11.85 11.95
N CYS A 33 0.01 -12.38 12.90
CA CYS A 33 0.85 -11.58 13.78
C CYS A 33 1.88 -10.75 12.99
N PHE A 34 2.56 -11.35 12.01
CA PHE A 34 3.51 -10.64 11.16
C PHE A 34 2.83 -9.51 10.37
N THR A 35 1.66 -9.78 9.83
CA THR A 35 0.87 -8.78 9.10
C THR A 35 0.38 -7.65 10.02
N MET A 36 -0.04 -7.96 11.26
CA MET A 36 -0.44 -6.95 12.24
C MET A 36 0.73 -6.03 12.62
N VAL A 37 1.91 -6.60 12.89
CA VAL A 37 3.12 -5.82 13.18
C VAL A 37 3.49 -4.92 12.01
N GLN A 38 3.39 -5.41 10.79
CA GLN A 38 3.64 -4.68 9.56
C GLN A 38 2.72 -3.44 9.43
N TYR A 39 1.41 -3.60 9.58
CA TYR A 39 0.45 -2.48 9.55
C TYR A 39 0.69 -1.48 10.69
N PHE A 40 1.01 -1.97 11.88
CA PHE A 40 1.33 -1.10 13.01
C PHE A 40 2.56 -0.23 12.72
N LEU A 41 3.63 -0.82 12.19
CA LEU A 41 4.85 -0.09 11.84
C LEU A 41 4.62 0.93 10.73
N ALA A 42 3.86 0.58 9.70
CA ALA A 42 3.49 1.50 8.63
C ALA A 42 2.69 2.69 9.17
N MET A 43 1.71 2.46 10.06
CA MET A 43 0.97 3.53 10.75
C MET A 43 1.89 4.40 11.60
N ALA A 44 2.79 3.80 12.40
CA ALA A 44 3.74 4.54 13.24
C ALA A 44 4.65 5.44 12.40
N THR A 45 5.08 4.98 11.23
CA THR A 45 5.90 5.75 10.31
C THR A 45 5.16 6.98 9.76
N TRP A 46 3.86 6.86 9.49
CA TRP A 46 3.01 8.00 9.12
C TRP A 46 2.93 9.04 10.24
N PHE A 47 2.87 8.63 11.51
CA PHE A 47 2.95 9.57 12.64
C PHE A 47 4.28 10.32 12.65
N VAL A 48 5.40 9.64 12.40
CA VAL A 48 6.72 10.28 12.32
C VAL A 48 6.74 11.33 11.20
N PHE A 49 6.15 11.01 10.03
CA PHE A 49 6.02 11.97 8.93
C PHE A 49 5.28 13.24 9.38
N PHE A 50 4.12 13.10 10.01
CA PHE A 50 3.34 14.26 10.46
C PHE A 50 4.04 15.07 11.56
N ILE A 51 4.74 14.42 12.50
CA ILE A 51 5.56 15.11 13.51
C ILE A 51 6.68 15.92 12.83
N ALA A 52 7.31 15.39 11.79
CA ALA A 52 8.33 16.12 11.05
C ALA A 52 7.75 17.34 10.32
N ILE A 53 6.58 17.19 9.68
CA ILE A 53 5.90 18.30 8.99
C ILE A 53 5.40 19.35 9.97
N GLU A 54 4.84 18.96 11.13
CA GLU A 54 4.37 19.91 12.17
C GLU A 54 5.48 20.84 12.63
N ARG A 55 6.73 20.37 12.70
CA ARG A 55 7.89 21.19 13.05
C ARG A 55 8.27 22.22 11.98
N LEU A 56 7.82 22.07 10.75
CA LEU A 56 8.01 23.06 9.69
C LEU A 56 7.06 24.25 9.86
N GLY A 57 5.82 24.00 10.32
CA GLY A 57 4.82 25.01 10.62
C GLY A 57 3.39 24.54 10.48
N GLN A 58 2.45 25.32 10.97
CA GLN A 58 1.01 25.01 10.92
C GLN A 58 0.47 25.03 9.48
N ARG A 59 1.03 25.88 8.64
CA ARG A 59 0.65 26.03 7.24
C ARG A 59 1.07 24.79 6.44
N GLU A 60 2.29 24.33 6.65
CA GLU A 60 2.85 23.11 6.06
C GLU A 60 2.05 21.89 6.48
N LEU A 61 1.63 21.82 7.73
CA LEU A 61 0.77 20.76 8.25
C LEU A 61 -0.61 20.77 7.58
N ALA A 62 -1.19 21.95 7.34
CA ALA A 62 -2.46 22.07 6.61
C ALA A 62 -2.34 21.55 5.17
N ILE A 63 -1.28 21.94 4.44
CA ILE A 63 -0.97 21.44 3.09
C ILE A 63 -0.85 19.92 3.11
N ALA A 64 -0.08 19.36 4.06
CA ALA A 64 0.12 17.93 4.17
C ALA A 64 -1.19 17.17 4.40
N ASN A 65 -2.09 17.69 5.23
CA ASN A 65 -3.39 17.07 5.49
C ASN A 65 -4.32 17.08 4.26
N ILE A 66 -4.32 18.18 3.49
CA ILE A 66 -5.11 18.29 2.25
C ILE A 66 -4.61 17.26 1.23
N VAL A 67 -3.30 17.22 0.97
CA VAL A 67 -2.67 16.30 0.01
C VAL A 67 -2.88 14.85 0.44
N ARG A 68 -2.75 14.55 1.75
CA ARG A 68 -3.02 13.23 2.30
C ARG A 68 -4.45 12.77 2.04
N SER A 69 -5.43 13.66 2.13
CA SER A 69 -6.83 13.30 1.90
C SER A 69 -7.05 12.80 0.48
N ILE A 70 -6.44 13.46 -0.52
CA ILE A 70 -6.47 13.01 -1.92
C ILE A 70 -5.68 11.70 -2.08
N TYR A 71 -4.52 11.60 -1.46
CA TYR A 71 -3.69 10.38 -1.47
C TYR A 71 -4.45 9.16 -0.98
N ILE A 72 -5.20 9.26 0.13
CA ILE A 72 -6.01 8.16 0.66
C ILE A 72 -7.08 7.72 -0.34
N VAL A 73 -7.76 8.66 -1.00
CA VAL A 73 -8.76 8.33 -2.03
C VAL A 73 -8.11 7.60 -3.21
N MET A 74 -6.94 8.05 -3.66
CA MET A 74 -6.18 7.38 -4.73
C MET A 74 -5.69 5.98 -4.32
N LEU A 75 -5.43 5.75 -3.05
CA LEU A 75 -5.02 4.43 -2.54
C LEU A 75 -6.14 3.38 -2.59
N ILE A 76 -7.41 3.75 -2.59
CA ILE A 76 -8.54 2.80 -2.54
C ILE A 76 -8.46 1.75 -3.66
N PRO A 77 -8.37 2.11 -4.95
CA PRO A 77 -8.27 1.11 -6.02
C PRO A 77 -6.98 0.27 -5.94
N VAL A 78 -5.87 0.87 -5.49
CA VAL A 78 -4.60 0.15 -5.30
C VAL A 78 -4.76 -0.93 -4.23
N GLN A 79 -5.32 -0.58 -3.08
CA GLN A 79 -5.53 -1.50 -1.97
C GLN A 79 -6.52 -2.63 -2.34
N ALA A 80 -7.58 -2.30 -3.07
CA ALA A 80 -8.55 -3.30 -3.54
C ALA A 80 -7.90 -4.35 -4.44
N LEU A 81 -7.06 -3.92 -5.40
CA LEU A 81 -6.37 -4.83 -6.31
C LEU A 81 -5.25 -5.61 -5.61
N SER A 82 -4.54 -4.98 -4.69
CA SER A 82 -3.45 -5.60 -3.92
C SER A 82 -3.97 -6.70 -2.98
N THR A 83 -5.05 -6.43 -2.24
CA THR A 83 -5.69 -7.45 -1.38
C THR A 83 -6.30 -8.59 -2.20
N THR A 84 -6.87 -8.28 -3.36
CA THR A 84 -7.33 -9.29 -4.32
C THR A 84 -6.17 -10.16 -4.80
N THR A 85 -5.01 -9.57 -5.08
CA THR A 85 -3.80 -10.30 -5.47
C THR A 85 -3.39 -11.30 -4.42
N ASN A 86 -3.33 -10.87 -3.14
CA ASN A 86 -3.02 -11.76 -2.02
C ASN A 86 -3.95 -12.99 -2.01
N SER A 87 -5.26 -12.77 -2.07
CA SER A 87 -6.26 -13.85 -2.05
C SER A 87 -6.15 -14.77 -3.27
N LEU A 88 -5.97 -14.22 -4.47
CA LEU A 88 -5.89 -15.01 -5.70
C LEU A 88 -4.59 -15.83 -5.77
N VAL A 89 -3.47 -15.27 -5.32
CA VAL A 89 -2.18 -15.99 -5.24
C VAL A 89 -2.28 -17.16 -4.27
N SER A 90 -2.82 -16.93 -3.05
CA SER A 90 -3.03 -17.99 -2.06
C SER A 90 -3.92 -19.11 -2.59
N ASN A 91 -5.04 -18.78 -3.25
CA ASN A 91 -5.95 -19.76 -3.84
C ASN A 91 -5.28 -20.55 -4.97
N LEU A 92 -4.52 -19.87 -5.83
CA LEU A 92 -3.86 -20.50 -6.96
C LEU A 92 -2.77 -21.48 -6.52
N ILE A 93 -1.99 -21.12 -5.48
CA ILE A 93 -0.98 -22.01 -4.86
C ILE A 93 -1.68 -23.21 -4.21
N GLY A 94 -2.76 -22.98 -3.45
CA GLY A 94 -3.55 -24.05 -2.82
C GLY A 94 -4.17 -25.03 -3.82
N ALA A 95 -4.45 -24.57 -5.05
CA ALA A 95 -4.91 -25.41 -6.16
C ALA A 95 -3.78 -26.09 -6.97
N GLY A 96 -2.50 -25.93 -6.56
CA GLY A 96 -1.35 -26.50 -7.26
C GLY A 96 -0.90 -25.74 -8.53
N GLY A 97 -1.43 -24.54 -8.76
CA GLY A 97 -1.19 -23.76 -9.97
C GLY A 97 0.04 -22.82 -9.89
N ILE A 98 1.12 -23.20 -9.21
CA ILE A 98 2.30 -22.36 -8.94
C ILE A 98 2.87 -21.73 -10.23
N ALA A 99 2.96 -22.50 -11.33
CA ALA A 99 3.46 -22.02 -12.62
C ALA A 99 2.67 -20.82 -13.22
N HIS A 100 1.47 -20.56 -12.73
CA HIS A 100 0.60 -19.48 -13.21
C HIS A 100 0.62 -18.23 -12.33
N VAL A 101 1.26 -18.29 -11.15
CA VAL A 101 1.28 -17.19 -10.16
C VAL A 101 1.87 -15.91 -10.76
N MET A 102 3.04 -15.99 -11.38
CA MET A 102 3.68 -14.81 -11.98
C MET A 102 2.84 -14.17 -13.09
N ARG A 103 2.19 -14.99 -13.92
CA ARG A 103 1.27 -14.49 -14.97
C ARG A 103 0.08 -13.77 -14.38
N LEU A 104 -0.46 -14.26 -13.26
CA LEU A 104 -1.56 -13.63 -12.52
C LEU A 104 -1.12 -12.28 -11.98
N ILE A 105 0.02 -12.24 -11.26
CA ILE A 105 0.58 -11.00 -10.68
C ILE A 105 0.77 -9.95 -11.77
N TRP A 106 1.42 -10.30 -12.87
CA TRP A 106 1.65 -9.41 -14.00
C TRP A 106 0.36 -8.85 -14.60
N ARG A 107 -0.69 -9.67 -14.70
CA ARG A 107 -2.01 -9.25 -15.21
C ARG A 107 -2.65 -8.22 -14.27
N ILE A 108 -2.63 -8.47 -12.95
CA ILE A 108 -3.22 -7.57 -11.96
C ILE A 108 -2.39 -6.28 -11.85
N ALA A 109 -1.06 -6.37 -11.84
CA ALA A 109 -0.18 -5.20 -11.79
C ALA A 109 -0.41 -4.26 -12.97
N ARG A 110 -0.53 -4.83 -14.18
CA ARG A 110 -0.85 -4.06 -15.38
C ARG A 110 -2.23 -3.40 -15.31
N MET A 111 -3.24 -4.10 -14.80
CA MET A 111 -4.57 -3.55 -14.58
C MET A 111 -4.56 -2.43 -13.54
N SER A 112 -3.85 -2.62 -12.42
CA SER A 112 -3.67 -1.60 -11.38
C SER A 112 -2.97 -0.36 -11.92
N PHE A 113 -1.92 -0.54 -12.71
CA PHE A 113 -1.19 0.54 -13.37
C PHE A 113 -2.11 1.40 -14.26
N PHE A 114 -2.90 0.77 -15.16
CA PHE A 114 -3.78 1.52 -16.05
C PHE A 114 -4.89 2.25 -15.30
N ILE A 115 -5.49 1.65 -14.28
CA ILE A 115 -6.48 2.31 -13.43
C ILE A 115 -5.85 3.54 -12.76
N MET A 116 -4.62 3.38 -12.22
CA MET A 116 -3.93 4.48 -11.57
C MET A 116 -3.54 5.60 -12.54
N ILE A 117 -3.12 5.28 -13.76
CA ILE A 117 -2.85 6.31 -14.78
C ILE A 117 -4.10 7.18 -15.04
N VAL A 118 -5.28 6.56 -15.10
CA VAL A 118 -6.54 7.33 -15.27
C VAL A 118 -6.80 8.23 -14.05
N CYS A 119 -6.63 7.70 -12.83
CA CYS A 119 -6.80 8.48 -11.60
C CYS A 119 -5.81 9.65 -11.53
N VAL A 120 -4.54 9.40 -11.82
CA VAL A 120 -3.48 10.40 -11.85
C VAL A 120 -3.75 11.46 -12.94
N ALA A 121 -4.19 11.05 -14.12
CA ALA A 121 -4.55 12.00 -15.18
C ALA A 121 -5.64 12.97 -14.72
N ILE A 122 -6.68 12.51 -14.02
CA ILE A 122 -7.73 13.37 -13.46
C ILE A 122 -7.13 14.37 -12.46
N VAL A 123 -6.29 13.90 -11.54
CA VAL A 123 -5.67 14.74 -10.50
C VAL A 123 -4.72 15.78 -11.11
N VAL A 124 -3.93 15.39 -12.12
CA VAL A 124 -2.95 16.28 -12.75
C VAL A 124 -3.63 17.30 -13.68
N LEU A 125 -4.69 16.92 -14.39
CA LEU A 125 -5.43 17.83 -15.27
C LEU A 125 -6.32 18.80 -14.52
N PHE A 126 -6.84 18.41 -13.34
CA PHE A 126 -7.78 19.22 -12.57
C PHE A 126 -7.33 19.40 -11.11
N PRO A 127 -6.07 19.83 -10.84
CA PRO A 127 -5.54 19.89 -9.47
C PRO A 127 -6.34 20.83 -8.57
N HIS A 128 -6.72 22.00 -9.07
CA HIS A 128 -7.50 22.97 -8.29
C HIS A 128 -8.90 22.44 -7.94
N ALA A 129 -9.57 21.74 -8.85
CA ALA A 129 -10.86 21.14 -8.57
C ALA A 129 -10.77 20.04 -7.50
N MET A 130 -9.71 19.22 -7.53
CA MET A 130 -9.49 18.19 -6.50
C MET A 130 -9.19 18.80 -5.13
N LEU A 131 -8.35 19.83 -5.09
CA LEU A 131 -7.96 20.50 -3.84
C LEU A 131 -9.11 21.34 -3.25
N SER A 132 -9.95 21.97 -4.10
CA SER A 132 -11.07 22.81 -3.66
C SER A 132 -12.17 22.04 -2.90
N VAL A 133 -12.19 20.71 -3.00
CA VAL A 133 -13.07 19.86 -2.18
C VAL A 133 -12.69 19.92 -0.69
N TYR A 134 -11.41 20.22 -0.40
CA TYR A 134 -10.87 20.16 0.98
C TYR A 134 -10.61 21.55 1.58
N THR A 135 -10.42 22.60 0.76
CA THR A 135 -10.18 23.95 1.23
C THR A 135 -10.69 25.00 0.26
N ASN A 136 -11.17 26.12 0.80
CA ASN A 136 -11.58 27.30 0.02
C ASN A 136 -10.48 28.38 0.02
N GLU A 137 -9.38 28.18 0.74
CA GLU A 137 -8.29 29.14 0.84
C GLU A 137 -7.40 29.07 -0.40
N GLN A 138 -7.44 30.10 -1.25
CA GLN A 138 -6.70 30.14 -2.53
C GLN A 138 -5.18 29.97 -2.37
N ALA A 139 -4.63 30.51 -1.27
CA ALA A 139 -3.19 30.39 -1.00
C ALA A 139 -2.79 28.93 -0.74
N LEU A 140 -3.57 28.19 0.08
CA LEU A 140 -3.33 26.77 0.35
C LEU A 140 -3.53 25.90 -0.89
N LEU A 141 -4.49 26.25 -1.76
CA LEU A 141 -4.69 25.54 -3.03
C LEU A 141 -3.43 25.59 -3.89
N VAL A 142 -2.88 26.79 -4.14
CA VAL A 142 -1.69 26.97 -4.99
C VAL A 142 -0.47 26.27 -4.38
N GLU A 143 -0.26 26.39 -3.08
CA GLU A 143 0.89 25.80 -2.37
C GLU A 143 0.81 24.28 -2.27
N SER A 144 -0.39 23.69 -2.34
CA SER A 144 -0.58 22.24 -2.30
C SER A 144 -0.29 21.55 -3.63
N VAL A 145 -0.36 22.25 -4.77
CA VAL A 145 -0.20 21.68 -6.12
C VAL A 145 1.14 20.97 -6.31
N PRO A 146 2.31 21.51 -5.93
CA PRO A 146 3.58 20.80 -6.07
C PRO A 146 3.63 19.47 -5.32
N SER A 147 3.09 19.45 -4.09
CA SER A 147 3.01 18.23 -3.27
C SER A 147 2.08 17.19 -3.90
N LEU A 148 0.98 17.64 -4.51
CA LEU A 148 0.03 16.78 -5.20
C LEU A 148 0.66 16.10 -6.43
N TYR A 149 1.52 16.80 -7.19
CA TYR A 149 2.22 16.21 -8.33
C TYR A 149 3.25 15.16 -7.89
N VAL A 150 3.96 15.39 -6.79
CA VAL A 150 4.88 14.39 -6.23
C VAL A 150 4.14 13.11 -5.82
N ILE A 151 3.00 13.27 -5.14
CA ILE A 151 2.14 12.14 -4.77
C ILE A 151 1.59 11.43 -6.01
N ALA A 152 1.21 12.16 -7.05
CA ALA A 152 0.73 11.55 -8.29
C ALA A 152 1.78 10.61 -8.90
N VAL A 153 3.05 11.01 -8.93
CA VAL A 153 4.17 10.14 -9.37
C VAL A 153 4.32 8.93 -8.45
N ALA A 154 4.30 9.15 -7.13
CA ALA A 154 4.40 8.07 -6.16
C ALA A 154 3.29 7.03 -6.34
N MET A 155 2.06 7.46 -6.63
CA MET A 155 0.90 6.58 -6.79
C MET A 155 0.99 5.68 -8.03
N VAL A 156 1.61 6.16 -9.11
CA VAL A 156 1.88 5.30 -10.28
C VAL A 156 2.79 4.14 -9.89
N ILE A 157 3.86 4.41 -9.15
CA ILE A 157 4.78 3.37 -8.67
C ILE A 157 4.09 2.48 -7.65
N ALA A 158 3.34 3.07 -6.70
CA ALA A 158 2.57 2.37 -5.67
C ALA A 158 1.60 1.34 -6.25
N SER A 159 0.96 1.66 -7.39
CA SER A 159 -0.02 0.79 -8.04
C SER A 159 0.56 -0.55 -8.49
N VAL A 160 1.85 -0.58 -8.81
CA VAL A 160 2.57 -1.81 -9.17
C VAL A 160 3.23 -2.43 -7.93
N ALA A 161 3.91 -1.60 -7.11
CA ALA A 161 4.65 -2.05 -5.94
C ALA A 161 3.76 -2.82 -4.95
N ASN A 162 2.58 -2.29 -4.64
CA ASN A 162 1.65 -2.94 -3.71
C ASN A 162 1.12 -4.29 -4.22
N VAL A 163 0.94 -4.46 -5.53
CA VAL A 163 0.51 -5.74 -6.12
C VAL A 163 1.58 -6.80 -5.93
N TYR A 164 2.85 -6.49 -6.26
CA TYR A 164 3.97 -7.42 -6.05
C TYR A 164 4.19 -7.73 -4.58
N PHE A 165 4.15 -6.72 -3.72
CA PHE A 165 4.32 -6.87 -2.28
C PHE A 165 3.23 -7.76 -1.65
N ASN A 166 1.95 -7.50 -1.98
CA ASN A 166 0.85 -8.33 -1.50
C ASN A 166 0.86 -9.75 -2.07
N ALA A 167 1.44 -9.96 -3.24
CA ALA A 167 1.65 -11.28 -3.79
C ALA A 167 2.64 -12.10 -2.92
N ILE A 168 3.70 -11.50 -2.37
CA ILE A 168 4.61 -12.16 -1.41
C ILE A 168 3.82 -12.62 -0.18
N SER A 169 3.00 -11.77 0.40
CA SER A 169 2.12 -12.16 1.51
C SER A 169 1.17 -13.29 1.11
N GLY A 170 0.68 -13.29 -0.13
CA GLY A 170 -0.20 -14.32 -0.70
C GLY A 170 0.45 -15.69 -0.88
N THR A 171 1.78 -15.77 -0.97
CA THR A 171 2.50 -17.06 -0.96
C THR A 171 2.55 -17.71 0.44
N GLY A 172 2.10 -16.99 1.48
CA GLY A 172 2.21 -17.41 2.88
C GLY A 172 3.54 -16.97 3.54
N ASN A 173 4.47 -16.38 2.79
CA ASN A 173 5.75 -15.89 3.33
C ASN A 173 5.60 -14.48 3.91
N THR A 174 4.71 -14.36 4.93
CA THR A 174 4.43 -13.08 5.60
C THR A 174 5.64 -12.56 6.39
N GLN A 175 6.55 -13.45 6.77
CA GLN A 175 7.80 -13.08 7.44
C GLN A 175 8.73 -12.33 6.48
N ALA A 176 8.91 -12.81 5.25
CA ALA A 176 9.69 -12.10 4.25
C ALA A 176 9.06 -10.74 3.91
N ALA A 177 7.74 -10.68 3.78
CA ALA A 177 7.03 -9.43 3.57
C ALA A 177 7.29 -8.43 4.72
N LEU A 178 7.25 -8.87 5.98
CA LEU A 178 7.58 -8.02 7.13
C LEU A 178 9.02 -7.52 7.08
N ILE A 179 10.00 -8.35 6.77
CA ILE A 179 11.42 -7.96 6.70
C ILE A 179 11.64 -6.90 5.61
N LEU A 180 11.03 -7.09 4.43
CA LEU A 180 11.09 -6.10 3.35
C LEU A 180 10.45 -4.77 3.76
N GLU A 181 9.27 -4.82 4.38
CA GLU A 181 8.59 -3.64 4.88
C GLU A 181 9.42 -2.91 5.94
N MET A 182 9.96 -3.63 6.93
CA MET A 182 10.82 -3.04 7.97
C MET A 182 12.04 -2.34 7.36
N GLY A 183 12.69 -2.95 6.38
CA GLY A 183 13.82 -2.36 5.69
C GLY A 183 13.45 -1.04 5.02
N THR A 184 12.35 -1.03 4.28
CA THR A 184 11.86 0.19 3.60
C THR A 184 11.39 1.27 4.57
N LEU A 185 10.75 0.90 5.69
CA LEU A 185 10.30 1.84 6.73
C LEU A 185 11.45 2.47 7.52
N VAL A 186 12.56 1.76 7.70
CA VAL A 186 13.79 2.35 8.27
C VAL A 186 14.32 3.47 7.37
N PHE A 187 14.43 3.20 6.06
CA PHE A 187 14.83 4.23 5.09
C PHE A 187 13.85 5.40 5.07
N TYR A 188 12.54 5.12 5.09
CA TYR A 188 11.50 6.14 5.18
C TYR A 188 11.72 7.05 6.39
N THR A 189 11.88 6.46 7.56
CA THR A 189 12.03 7.18 8.81
C THR A 189 13.30 8.04 8.81
N LEU A 190 14.43 7.49 8.39
CA LEU A 190 15.70 8.23 8.31
C LEU A 190 15.60 9.39 7.31
N TYR A 191 15.01 9.17 6.15
CA TYR A 191 14.83 10.19 5.13
C TYR A 191 13.97 11.34 5.63
N ILE A 192 12.79 11.06 6.20
CA ILE A 192 11.87 12.13 6.63
C ILE A 192 12.43 12.91 7.82
N LEU A 193 13.14 12.26 8.74
CA LEU A 193 13.80 12.94 9.85
C LEU A 193 14.93 13.87 9.32
N TRP A 194 15.70 13.41 8.35
CA TRP A 194 16.75 14.20 7.76
C TRP A 194 16.19 15.39 6.96
N ILE A 195 15.29 15.15 6.02
CA ILE A 195 14.72 16.18 5.13
C ILE A 195 13.82 17.16 5.91
N GLY A 196 12.97 16.66 6.81
CA GLY A 196 12.01 17.48 7.54
C GLY A 196 12.63 18.22 8.73
N MET A 197 13.51 17.57 9.51
CA MET A 197 14.04 18.15 10.73
C MET A 197 15.40 18.84 10.55
N VAL A 198 16.28 18.32 9.72
CA VAL A 198 17.64 18.86 9.52
C VAL A 198 17.66 19.87 8.38
N VAL A 199 17.18 19.47 7.21
CA VAL A 199 17.18 20.33 5.99
C VAL A 199 16.04 21.34 6.02
N LYS A 200 14.92 21.01 6.69
CA LYS A 200 13.70 21.83 6.73
C LYS A 200 13.18 22.15 5.31
N ALA A 201 13.17 21.15 4.48
CA ALA A 201 12.73 21.27 3.10
C ALA A 201 11.21 21.54 3.00
N PRO A 202 10.73 22.11 1.89
CA PRO A 202 9.30 22.34 1.68
C PRO A 202 8.52 21.00 1.65
N VAL A 203 7.23 21.06 1.95
CA VAL A 203 6.35 19.88 2.07
C VAL A 203 6.37 19.00 0.83
N SER A 204 6.46 19.59 -0.37
CA SER A 204 6.57 18.85 -1.62
C SER A 204 7.79 17.93 -1.69
N VAL A 205 8.92 18.40 -1.15
CA VAL A 205 10.16 17.58 -1.05
C VAL A 205 9.99 16.52 0.03
N CYS A 206 9.32 16.81 1.14
CA CYS A 206 9.01 15.80 2.16
C CYS A 206 8.17 14.66 1.59
N PHE A 207 7.19 14.94 0.73
CA PHE A 207 6.40 13.91 0.05
C PHE A 207 7.18 13.06 -0.96
N SER A 208 8.36 13.47 -1.40
CA SER A 208 9.21 12.63 -2.28
C SER A 208 9.63 11.32 -1.62
N ILE A 209 9.53 11.23 -0.30
CA ILE A 209 9.73 9.97 0.44
C ILE A 209 8.77 8.86 -0.03
N GLU A 210 7.56 9.20 -0.42
CA GLU A 210 6.59 8.22 -0.94
C GLU A 210 7.09 7.61 -2.25
N VAL A 211 7.72 8.42 -3.11
CA VAL A 211 8.36 7.94 -4.35
C VAL A 211 9.49 6.96 -4.04
N VAL A 212 10.35 7.32 -3.09
CA VAL A 212 11.47 6.49 -2.65
C VAL A 212 10.95 5.20 -2.02
N TYR A 213 9.98 5.29 -1.11
CA TYR A 213 9.39 4.16 -0.43
C TYR A 213 8.80 3.12 -1.39
N TYR A 214 7.91 3.55 -2.31
CA TYR A 214 7.31 2.62 -3.27
C TYR A 214 8.31 2.10 -4.29
N SER A 215 9.33 2.86 -4.64
CA SER A 215 10.43 2.38 -5.50
C SER A 215 11.26 1.30 -4.82
N LEU A 216 11.62 1.49 -3.56
CA LEU A 216 12.34 0.48 -2.76
C LEU A 216 11.49 -0.76 -2.55
N LEU A 217 10.20 -0.59 -2.24
CA LEU A 217 9.26 -1.69 -2.06
C LEU A 217 9.11 -2.51 -3.34
N LEU A 218 9.02 -1.86 -4.51
CA LEU A 218 8.93 -2.53 -5.80
C LEU A 218 10.22 -3.29 -6.12
N LEU A 219 11.38 -2.63 -5.97
CA LEU A 219 12.67 -3.24 -6.26
C LEU A 219 12.93 -4.47 -5.37
N SER A 220 12.72 -4.32 -4.06
CA SER A 220 12.92 -5.43 -3.11
C SER A 220 11.97 -6.59 -3.36
N SER A 221 10.70 -6.31 -3.68
CA SER A 221 9.71 -7.33 -4.02
C SER A 221 10.08 -8.06 -5.33
N CYS A 222 10.52 -7.34 -6.35
CA CYS A 222 10.97 -7.95 -7.61
C CYS A 222 12.24 -8.80 -7.43
N LEU A 223 13.20 -8.34 -6.62
CA LEU A 223 14.43 -9.09 -6.33
C LEU A 223 14.12 -10.42 -5.61
N LEU A 224 13.20 -10.41 -4.66
CA LEU A 224 12.81 -11.65 -3.97
C LEU A 224 12.22 -12.66 -4.95
N TYR A 225 11.31 -12.23 -5.85
CA TYR A 225 10.73 -13.12 -6.85
C TYR A 225 11.76 -13.66 -7.86
N THR A 226 12.80 -12.89 -8.21
CA THR A 226 13.85 -13.35 -9.12
C THR A 226 14.80 -14.32 -8.44
N SER A 227 15.09 -14.15 -7.16
CA SER A 227 15.90 -15.08 -6.36
C SER A 227 15.21 -16.42 -6.22
N ASP A 228 13.94 -16.43 -5.77
CA ASP A 228 13.16 -17.66 -5.62
C ASP A 228 13.03 -18.43 -6.95
N ALA A 229 12.84 -17.71 -8.06
CA ALA A 229 12.77 -18.33 -9.40
C ALA A 229 14.13 -18.85 -9.91
N ALA A 230 15.24 -18.40 -9.36
CA ALA A 230 16.57 -18.92 -9.66
C ALA A 230 16.86 -20.21 -8.86
N ASP A 231 16.46 -20.23 -7.59
CA ASP A 231 16.64 -21.39 -6.70
C ASP A 231 15.78 -22.60 -7.13
N ASP A 232 14.57 -22.35 -7.69
CA ASP A 232 13.70 -23.40 -8.24
C ASP A 232 14.24 -24.05 -9.54
N LYS A 233 15.27 -23.47 -10.15
CA LYS A 233 15.89 -23.99 -11.40
C LYS A 233 17.26 -24.65 -11.19
N ALA A 234 17.81 -24.58 -9.98
CA ALA A 234 19.08 -25.21 -9.61
C ALA A 234 18.88 -26.58 -8.97
#